data_3cb1dfdf3667a9e52feaed6c097c301f
#
_entry.id   3cb1dfdf3667a9e52feaed6c097c301f
#
_cell.length_a   1.000
_cell.length_b   1.000
_cell.length_c   1.000
_cell.angle_alpha   90.00
_cell.angle_beta   90.00
_cell.angle_gamma   90.00
#
_symmetry.space_group_name_H-M   'P 1'
#
loop_
_entity.id
_entity.type
_entity.pdbx_description
1 polymer ?
#
loop_
_entity_poly.entity_id
_entity_poly.type
_entity_poly.pdbx_seq_one_letter_code
_entity_poly.pdbx_strand_id
1 'polypeptide(L)'
;MVKQGGLAGRTAGLRPAQKRRLERLCHRRHPDDQVAELLCLQRLANESRELELPLSLVVDSRGLCRLLWVGPLEQSGRLLERLPGSERRQGSELRLITCCGRTKQLEAGRQEGIVGLDLAPIVWLRFGDRAGAGGQWPAQLLVAHPDAAEPWASEATEDLAELCGRDPLSLTPPNAPSASAFGANQDGPERVLLLALTPGDRGRAQRLIAELEGLVDSAGAVSVGVVEQRRSQVAPQTLWGEGKVGEAALEARRLGATLVVTDRELTPVQARNLERLLDLPVSDRSELILDIFAQRAASAAGRLQVELAQLRYRLPRLTGRGRSLSRQGGGIGTRGPGETQLEKDRRAIARRIERLQREVGQLGEHRARLRRSRQGLRRLALVGYTNAGKSSLLNALTKASEARAVLAENKLFATLDPTTRRLELPEPVLLTDTVGFIRDLPPPLLEAFRSTLEETLEAEGLLVVVDLADPAWPEQWHTVNTILDSLGATAPRRLIANQIDRCPAGEVERARALAPTALFISATACLGLQHLRQELRSWPESAPENENTTSAR
;
A
#
# COMPACT_ATOMS: atom_id res chain seq x y z
N MET A 1 -39.92 10.45 10.48
CA MET A 1 -39.41 11.14 11.67
C MET A 1 -37.88 11.10 11.59
N VAL A 2 -37.20 12.26 11.48
CA VAL A 2 -35.75 12.37 11.45
C VAL A 2 -35.24 11.98 12.83
N LYS A 3 -34.42 10.91 12.94
CA LYS A 3 -33.79 10.54 14.22
C LYS A 3 -32.96 11.71 14.72
N GLN A 4 -33.34 12.27 15.88
CA GLN A 4 -32.61 13.34 16.56
C GLN A 4 -31.23 12.84 17.02
N GLY A 5 -30.28 13.77 17.20
CA GLY A 5 -28.90 13.49 17.56
C GLY A 5 -28.79 12.68 18.87
N GLY A 6 -27.75 11.85 18.92
CA GLY A 6 -27.44 10.99 20.05
C GLY A 6 -26.28 11.52 20.90
N LEU A 7 -26.24 11.09 22.16
CA LEU A 7 -25.14 11.27 23.09
C LEU A 7 -24.16 10.09 22.93
N ALA A 8 -22.86 10.34 22.75
CA ALA A 8 -21.84 9.31 22.60
C ALA A 8 -20.55 9.68 23.34
N GLY A 9 -19.58 8.76 23.38
CA GLY A 9 -18.30 8.93 24.06
C GLY A 9 -18.31 8.38 25.49
N ARG A 10 -17.66 9.05 26.41
CA ARG A 10 -17.52 8.66 27.82
C ARG A 10 -18.82 8.93 28.61
N THR A 11 -19.86 8.22 28.28
CA THR A 11 -21.18 8.39 28.91
C THR A 11 -21.45 7.45 30.11
N ALA A 12 -20.60 6.43 30.31
CA ALA A 12 -20.79 5.39 31.32
C ALA A 12 -20.66 5.88 32.78
N GLY A 13 -20.02 7.03 33.03
CA GLY A 13 -19.85 7.63 34.36
C GLY A 13 -20.77 8.83 34.66
N LEU A 14 -21.66 9.20 33.74
CA LEU A 14 -22.52 10.38 33.89
C LEU A 14 -23.69 10.10 34.83
N ARG A 15 -23.94 11.06 35.76
CA ARG A 15 -25.14 11.05 36.60
C ARG A 15 -26.40 11.24 35.74
N PRO A 16 -27.54 10.68 36.08
CA PRO A 16 -28.78 10.83 35.30
C PRO A 16 -29.16 12.29 34.99
N ALA A 17 -28.91 13.20 35.95
CA ALA A 17 -29.15 14.63 35.76
C ALA A 17 -28.22 15.26 34.71
N GLN A 18 -26.94 14.92 34.71
CA GLN A 18 -25.97 15.37 33.72
C GLN A 18 -26.33 14.86 32.31
N LYS A 19 -26.65 13.59 32.20
CA LYS A 19 -27.11 12.99 30.94
C LYS A 19 -28.32 13.72 30.36
N ARG A 20 -29.34 14.00 31.17
CA ARG A 20 -30.50 14.78 30.74
C ARG A 20 -30.16 16.20 30.30
N ARG A 21 -29.20 16.86 30.96
CA ARG A 21 -28.76 18.22 30.55
C ARG A 21 -28.06 18.19 29.19
N LEU A 22 -27.15 17.23 28.96
CA LEU A 22 -26.50 17.03 27.68
C LEU A 22 -27.47 16.66 26.55
N GLU A 23 -28.45 15.78 26.84
CA GLU A 23 -29.52 15.43 25.91
C GLU A 23 -30.35 16.66 25.51
N ARG A 24 -30.64 17.58 26.44
CA ARG A 24 -31.32 18.83 26.11
C ARG A 24 -30.51 19.75 25.21
N LEU A 25 -29.18 19.76 25.32
CA LEU A 25 -28.30 20.48 24.37
C LEU A 25 -28.37 19.89 22.97
N CYS A 26 -28.43 18.55 22.85
CA CYS A 26 -28.64 17.89 21.57
C CYS A 26 -29.99 18.21 20.89
N HIS A 27 -31.01 18.60 21.66
CA HIS A 27 -32.32 18.92 21.12
C HIS A 27 -32.49 20.40 20.75
N ARG A 28 -31.49 21.23 21.03
CA ARG A 28 -31.50 22.64 20.60
C ARG A 28 -31.22 22.75 19.11
N ARG A 29 -31.84 23.71 18.48
CA ARG A 29 -31.62 24.09 17.11
C ARG A 29 -30.73 25.34 17.09
N HIS A 30 -29.63 25.27 16.38
CA HIS A 30 -28.78 26.42 16.06
C HIS A 30 -29.35 27.16 14.85
N PRO A 31 -29.16 28.48 14.70
CA PRO A 31 -29.52 29.19 13.48
C PRO A 31 -28.76 28.61 12.28
N ASP A 32 -29.39 28.63 11.11
CA ASP A 32 -28.79 28.12 9.87
C ASP A 32 -27.82 29.11 9.25
N ASP A 33 -28.00 30.41 9.50
CA ASP A 33 -27.18 31.54 9.08
C ASP A 33 -26.05 31.91 10.06
N GLN A 34 -25.83 31.14 11.13
CA GLN A 34 -24.79 31.38 12.15
C GLN A 34 -24.01 30.10 12.43
N VAL A 35 -22.73 30.26 12.83
CA VAL A 35 -21.90 29.10 13.23
C VAL A 35 -22.57 28.36 14.40
N ALA A 36 -23.07 29.10 15.41
CA ALA A 36 -23.78 28.48 16.53
C ALA A 36 -24.59 29.51 17.36
N GLU A 37 -25.53 29.01 18.18
CA GLU A 37 -26.21 29.81 19.18
C GLU A 37 -25.34 30.03 20.43
N LEU A 38 -24.96 31.26 20.74
CA LEU A 38 -24.07 31.61 21.85
C LEU A 38 -24.52 31.05 23.21
N LEU A 39 -25.80 31.16 23.54
CA LEU A 39 -26.35 30.62 24.78
C LEU A 39 -26.20 29.11 24.89
N CYS A 40 -26.30 28.39 23.79
CA CYS A 40 -26.07 26.95 23.76
C CYS A 40 -24.61 26.62 24.08
N LEU A 41 -23.64 27.37 23.51
CA LEU A 41 -22.23 27.15 23.75
C LEU A 41 -21.81 27.53 25.18
N GLN A 42 -22.36 28.59 25.75
CA GLN A 42 -22.10 28.92 27.15
C GLN A 42 -22.59 27.81 28.11
N ARG A 43 -23.73 27.18 27.81
CA ARG A 43 -24.20 26.00 28.55
C ARG A 43 -23.31 24.79 28.33
N LEU A 44 -22.88 24.56 27.10
CA LEU A 44 -21.91 23.50 26.78
C LEU A 44 -20.62 23.64 27.56
N ALA A 45 -20.10 24.88 27.68
CA ALA A 45 -18.93 25.20 28.48
C ALA A 45 -19.13 24.91 29.98
N ASN A 46 -20.29 25.23 30.51
CA ASN A 46 -20.62 24.93 31.91
C ASN A 46 -20.66 23.42 32.18
N GLU A 47 -21.28 22.63 31.27
CA GLU A 47 -21.28 21.17 31.38
C GLU A 47 -19.85 20.60 31.20
N SER A 48 -19.07 21.10 30.25
CA SER A 48 -17.66 20.70 30.05
C SER A 48 -16.83 20.94 31.32
N ARG A 49 -17.04 22.08 31.98
CA ARG A 49 -16.37 22.42 33.25
C ARG A 49 -16.78 21.50 34.40
N GLU A 50 -18.08 21.23 34.53
CA GLU A 50 -18.62 20.31 35.59
C GLU A 50 -18.11 18.88 35.39
N LEU A 51 -18.00 18.44 34.15
CA LEU A 51 -17.53 17.09 33.78
C LEU A 51 -15.99 16.97 33.76
N GLU A 52 -15.30 18.08 33.71
CA GLU A 52 -13.84 18.13 33.45
C GLU A 52 -13.41 17.40 32.17
N LEU A 53 -14.28 17.38 31.18
CA LEU A 53 -14.09 16.70 29.88
C LEU A 53 -14.40 17.67 28.73
N PRO A 54 -13.65 17.59 27.62
CA PRO A 54 -14.03 18.30 26.40
C PRO A 54 -15.35 17.74 25.85
N LEU A 55 -16.14 18.60 25.23
CA LEU A 55 -17.42 18.26 24.62
C LEU A 55 -17.45 18.77 23.18
N SER A 56 -17.89 17.92 22.24
CA SER A 56 -18.01 18.31 20.85
C SER A 56 -19.42 18.09 20.30
N LEU A 57 -19.94 19.08 19.61
CA LEU A 57 -21.22 19.04 18.91
C LEU A 57 -20.99 18.91 17.41
N VAL A 58 -21.72 18.05 16.75
CA VAL A 58 -21.84 17.99 15.28
C VAL A 58 -23.23 18.52 14.91
N VAL A 59 -23.27 19.61 14.17
CA VAL A 59 -24.51 20.29 13.76
C VAL A 59 -24.62 20.24 12.23
N ASP A 60 -25.80 19.96 11.70
CA ASP A 60 -26.03 19.94 10.25
C ASP A 60 -26.41 21.33 9.69
N SER A 61 -26.56 21.42 8.34
CA SER A 61 -26.94 22.65 7.64
C SER A 61 -28.28 23.24 8.12
N ARG A 62 -29.15 22.42 8.69
CA ARG A 62 -30.46 22.85 9.21
C ARG A 62 -30.38 23.31 10.67
N GLY A 63 -29.19 23.39 11.24
CA GLY A 63 -28.98 23.76 12.63
C GLY A 63 -29.33 22.67 13.65
N LEU A 64 -29.56 21.41 13.21
CA LEU A 64 -29.89 20.32 14.12
C LEU A 64 -28.59 19.65 14.61
N CYS A 65 -28.47 19.50 15.92
CA CYS A 65 -27.43 18.70 16.52
C CYS A 65 -27.63 17.21 16.11
N ARG A 66 -26.62 16.62 15.51
CA ARG A 66 -26.63 15.22 15.09
C ARG A 66 -25.92 14.31 16.06
N LEU A 67 -24.93 14.85 16.77
CA LEU A 67 -24.16 14.12 17.77
C LEU A 67 -23.60 15.09 18.80
N LEU A 68 -23.64 14.71 20.09
CA LEU A 68 -22.83 15.29 21.14
C LEU A 68 -21.84 14.22 21.62
N TRP A 69 -20.57 14.50 21.44
CA TRP A 69 -19.47 13.63 21.88
C TRP A 69 -18.95 14.10 23.24
N VAL A 70 -18.82 13.17 24.19
CA VAL A 70 -18.28 13.42 25.54
C VAL A 70 -16.86 12.86 25.63
N GLY A 71 -15.87 13.71 25.84
CA GLY A 71 -14.48 13.33 25.97
C GLY A 71 -13.60 13.80 24.80
N PRO A 72 -12.29 13.48 24.83
CA PRO A 72 -11.37 13.87 23.78
C PRO A 72 -11.78 13.36 22.41
N LEU A 73 -11.68 14.22 21.40
CA LEU A 73 -12.16 13.94 20.06
C LEU A 73 -11.36 12.80 19.40
N GLU A 74 -10.06 12.68 19.73
CA GLU A 74 -9.17 11.61 19.25
C GLU A 74 -9.68 10.19 19.60
N GLN A 75 -10.49 10.07 20.65
CA GLN A 75 -11.08 8.81 21.10
C GLN A 75 -12.38 8.45 20.39
N SER A 76 -12.88 9.32 19.52
CA SER A 76 -14.17 9.13 18.86
C SER A 76 -14.13 8.05 17.76
N GLY A 77 -12.96 7.74 17.22
CA GLY A 77 -12.83 6.91 16.01
C GLY A 77 -13.50 7.59 14.82
N ARG A 78 -14.18 6.81 13.97
CA ARG A 78 -14.99 7.36 12.86
C ARG A 78 -16.25 8.04 13.39
N LEU A 79 -16.17 9.33 13.62
CA LEU A 79 -17.29 10.12 14.10
C LEU A 79 -18.44 10.12 13.08
N LEU A 80 -18.11 10.14 11.79
CA LEU A 80 -19.06 10.12 10.68
C LEU A 80 -19.98 8.89 10.71
N GLU A 81 -19.45 7.70 11.01
CA GLU A 81 -20.23 6.45 11.09
C GLU A 81 -21.25 6.45 12.23
N ARG A 82 -21.01 7.25 13.26
CA ARG A 82 -21.91 7.38 14.42
C ARG A 82 -23.07 8.34 14.17
N LEU A 83 -23.00 9.10 13.10
CA LEU A 83 -24.07 10.04 12.75
C LEU A 83 -25.26 9.28 12.15
N PRO A 84 -26.51 9.56 12.57
CA PRO A 84 -27.70 8.93 11.98
C PRO A 84 -27.82 9.26 10.48
N GLY A 85 -27.91 8.23 9.63
CA GLY A 85 -28.07 8.40 8.18
C GLY A 85 -26.77 8.75 7.43
N SER A 86 -25.61 8.29 7.92
CA SER A 86 -24.28 8.50 7.32
C SER A 86 -24.19 8.09 5.84
N GLU A 87 -24.90 7.04 5.43
CA GLU A 87 -24.88 6.52 4.06
C GLU A 87 -25.49 7.47 3.00
N ARG A 88 -26.19 8.53 3.41
CA ARG A 88 -26.89 9.48 2.52
C ARG A 88 -26.25 10.87 2.44
N ARG A 89 -25.03 11.03 2.96
CA ARG A 89 -24.46 12.36 3.24
C ARG A 89 -23.32 12.82 2.32
N GLN A 90 -23.28 12.39 1.11
CA GLN A 90 -22.49 13.10 0.13
C GLN A 90 -23.03 14.54 -0.01
N GLY A 91 -22.26 15.52 0.47
CA GLY A 91 -22.59 16.94 0.37
C GLY A 91 -23.30 17.58 1.58
N SER A 92 -23.28 16.98 2.76
CA SER A 92 -23.86 17.64 3.96
C SER A 92 -22.89 18.67 4.56
N GLU A 93 -23.31 19.93 4.62
CA GLU A 93 -22.64 21.03 5.28
C GLU A 93 -22.70 20.87 6.81
N LEU A 94 -21.70 20.18 7.37
CA LEU A 94 -21.60 19.97 8.82
C LEU A 94 -20.80 21.09 9.47
N ARG A 95 -21.15 21.43 10.70
CA ARG A 95 -20.39 22.32 11.59
C ARG A 95 -19.91 21.50 12.77
N LEU A 96 -18.61 21.55 13.07
CA LEU A 96 -18.03 20.95 14.26
C LEU A 96 -17.78 22.04 15.30
N ILE A 97 -18.22 21.82 16.53
CA ILE A 97 -18.10 22.79 17.62
C ILE A 97 -17.52 22.06 18.82
N THR A 98 -16.33 22.47 19.28
CA THR A 98 -15.62 21.81 20.37
C THR A 98 -15.35 22.78 21.52
N CYS A 99 -15.89 22.48 22.71
CA CYS A 99 -15.44 23.06 23.96
C CYS A 99 -14.21 22.27 24.45
N CYS A 100 -13.03 22.90 24.43
CA CYS A 100 -11.74 22.27 24.74
C CYS A 100 -11.52 22.06 26.25
N GLY A 101 -12.46 22.42 27.11
CA GLY A 101 -12.31 22.37 28.56
C GLY A 101 -11.31 23.41 29.09
N ARG A 102 -10.55 23.04 30.11
CA ARG A 102 -9.59 23.94 30.79
C ARG A 102 -8.33 24.27 29.98
N THR A 103 -8.12 23.69 28.80
CA THR A 103 -6.91 23.94 28.01
C THR A 103 -6.90 25.36 27.48
N LYS A 104 -5.74 26.03 27.61
CA LYS A 104 -5.48 27.34 26.95
C LYS A 104 -5.19 27.16 25.44
N GLN A 105 -4.96 25.94 24.99
CA GLN A 105 -4.59 25.63 23.63
C GLN A 105 -5.86 25.36 22.81
N LEU A 106 -6.21 26.30 21.96
CA LEU A 106 -7.38 26.20 21.06
C LEU A 106 -7.02 25.49 19.75
N GLU A 107 -5.73 25.36 19.44
CA GLU A 107 -5.26 24.66 18.26
C GLU A 107 -5.65 23.18 18.32
N ALA A 108 -6.07 22.63 17.19
CA ALA A 108 -6.39 21.23 17.09
C ALA A 108 -5.12 20.38 17.16
N GLY A 109 -5.08 19.43 18.08
CA GLY A 109 -4.03 18.42 18.10
C GLY A 109 -4.06 17.59 16.81
N ARG A 110 -2.92 16.99 16.46
CA ARG A 110 -2.77 16.22 15.21
C ARG A 110 -3.85 15.15 15.03
N GLN A 111 -4.13 14.37 16.07
CA GLN A 111 -5.15 13.31 16.02
C GLN A 111 -6.58 13.86 15.99
N GLU A 112 -6.85 14.95 16.70
CA GLU A 112 -8.13 15.68 16.59
C GLU A 112 -8.33 16.19 15.16
N GLY A 113 -7.25 16.70 14.52
CA GLY A 113 -7.25 17.17 13.14
C GLY A 113 -7.66 16.08 12.15
N ILE A 114 -7.19 14.84 12.34
CA ILE A 114 -7.58 13.69 11.51
C ILE A 114 -9.08 13.40 11.64
N VAL A 115 -9.62 13.39 12.85
CA VAL A 115 -11.06 13.19 13.07
C VAL A 115 -11.88 14.31 12.46
N GLY A 116 -11.39 15.55 12.54
CA GLY A 116 -11.99 16.70 11.88
C GLY A 116 -12.03 16.54 10.37
N LEU A 117 -10.94 16.11 9.74
CA LEU A 117 -10.87 15.85 8.29
C LEU A 117 -11.84 14.73 7.85
N ASP A 118 -11.96 13.68 8.65
CA ASP A 118 -12.89 12.58 8.36
C ASP A 118 -14.36 13.03 8.39
N LEU A 119 -14.69 13.93 9.33
CA LEU A 119 -16.01 14.54 9.42
C LEU A 119 -16.26 15.55 8.27
N ALA A 120 -15.21 16.16 7.74
CA ALA A 120 -15.23 17.21 6.71
C ALA A 120 -16.25 18.33 7.00
N PRO A 121 -16.22 18.97 8.18
CA PRO A 121 -17.11 20.09 8.48
C PRO A 121 -16.71 21.32 7.66
N ILE A 122 -17.67 22.15 7.30
CA ILE A 122 -17.41 23.45 6.64
C ILE A 122 -16.64 24.40 7.55
N VAL A 123 -16.93 24.35 8.84
CA VAL A 123 -16.24 25.12 9.88
C VAL A 123 -16.07 24.28 11.14
N TRP A 124 -14.98 24.55 11.86
CA TRP A 124 -14.72 23.98 13.17
C TRP A 124 -14.49 25.09 14.19
N LEU A 125 -15.47 25.34 15.04
CA LEU A 125 -15.38 26.31 16.14
C LEU A 125 -14.79 25.63 17.38
N ARG A 126 -13.71 26.18 17.92
CA ARG A 126 -13.07 25.72 19.15
C ARG A 126 -13.07 26.83 20.18
N PHE A 127 -13.38 26.53 21.44
CA PHE A 127 -13.43 27.52 22.51
C PHE A 127 -13.14 26.92 23.88
N GLY A 128 -12.72 27.76 24.82
CA GLY A 128 -12.45 27.37 26.19
C GLY A 128 -13.73 27.27 27.07
N ASP A 129 -13.60 26.70 28.25
CA ASP A 129 -14.72 26.55 29.20
C ASP A 129 -14.97 27.80 30.07
N ARG A 130 -14.20 28.87 29.91
CA ARG A 130 -14.27 30.12 30.71
C ARG A 130 -13.99 31.35 29.89
N ALA A 131 -14.62 32.45 30.27
CA ALA A 131 -14.20 33.76 29.84
C ALA A 131 -12.84 34.11 30.45
N GLY A 132 -12.03 34.85 29.70
CA GLY A 132 -10.75 35.44 30.14
C GLY A 132 -10.93 36.60 31.10
N ALA A 133 -9.82 37.22 31.55
CA ALA A 133 -9.77 38.32 32.52
C ALA A 133 -10.53 39.61 32.10
N GLY A 134 -10.89 39.79 30.84
CA GLY A 134 -11.67 40.91 30.32
C GLY A 134 -13.11 40.61 29.99
N GLY A 135 -13.62 39.42 30.38
CA GLY A 135 -14.97 38.98 30.03
C GLY A 135 -15.07 38.40 28.62
N GLN A 136 -14.04 38.52 27.81
CA GLN A 136 -13.94 37.95 26.48
C GLN A 136 -13.74 36.42 26.57
N TRP A 137 -14.44 35.68 25.72
CA TRP A 137 -14.36 34.24 25.72
C TRP A 137 -13.47 33.76 24.56
N PRO A 138 -12.26 33.25 24.84
CA PRO A 138 -11.33 32.91 23.77
C PRO A 138 -11.92 31.80 22.89
N ALA A 139 -11.97 32.04 21.61
CA ALA A 139 -12.46 31.11 20.63
C ALA A 139 -11.63 31.19 19.33
N GLN A 140 -11.58 30.11 18.58
CA GLN A 140 -10.88 29.98 17.32
C GLN A 140 -11.79 29.30 16.31
N LEU A 141 -11.86 29.84 15.11
CA LEU A 141 -12.55 29.26 13.97
C LEU A 141 -11.53 28.68 13.01
N LEU A 142 -11.68 27.41 12.70
CA LEU A 142 -10.82 26.67 11.80
C LEU A 142 -11.59 26.32 10.52
N VAL A 143 -10.91 26.41 9.38
CA VAL A 143 -11.41 25.93 8.08
C VAL A 143 -10.41 24.95 7.49
N ALA A 144 -10.88 23.98 6.71
CA ALA A 144 -10.03 23.00 6.08
C ALA A 144 -9.28 23.62 4.90
N HIS A 145 -7.95 23.45 4.87
CA HIS A 145 -7.06 23.87 3.80
C HIS A 145 -6.35 22.65 3.22
N PRO A 146 -6.82 22.08 2.10
CA PRO A 146 -6.28 20.83 1.54
C PRO A 146 -4.82 20.95 1.08
N ASP A 147 -4.39 22.16 0.68
CA ASP A 147 -3.06 22.40 0.11
C ASP A 147 -2.04 22.95 1.12
N ALA A 148 -2.44 23.18 2.37
CA ALA A 148 -1.54 23.69 3.42
C ALA A 148 -0.75 22.56 4.09
N ALA A 149 0.42 22.90 4.65
CA ALA A 149 1.22 21.95 5.45
C ALA A 149 0.47 21.41 6.67
N GLU A 150 -0.47 22.22 7.20
CA GLU A 150 -1.44 21.80 8.21
C GLU A 150 -2.85 21.85 7.63
N PRO A 151 -3.66 20.79 7.81
CA PRO A 151 -4.95 20.67 7.15
C PRO A 151 -6.03 21.61 7.67
N TRP A 152 -5.78 22.24 8.83
CA TRP A 152 -6.66 23.20 9.47
C TRP A 152 -5.96 24.53 9.61
N ALA A 153 -6.48 25.54 8.94
CA ALA A 153 -6.02 26.91 9.10
C ALA A 153 -6.92 27.67 10.06
N SER A 154 -6.32 28.53 10.89
CA SER A 154 -7.07 29.47 11.71
C SER A 154 -7.58 30.61 10.82
N GLU A 155 -8.89 30.65 10.59
CA GLU A 155 -9.53 31.75 9.87
C GLU A 155 -9.66 32.98 10.75
N ALA A 156 -10.03 32.81 12.04
CA ALA A 156 -10.15 33.87 12.98
C ALA A 156 -9.92 33.38 14.42
N THR A 157 -9.31 34.24 15.24
CA THR A 157 -9.19 34.07 16.69
C THR A 157 -9.74 35.33 17.36
N GLU A 158 -10.96 35.26 17.83
CA GLU A 158 -11.73 36.39 18.35
C GLU A 158 -12.55 35.98 19.57
N ASP A 159 -13.43 36.88 20.04
CA ASP A 159 -14.38 36.50 21.09
C ASP A 159 -15.45 35.50 20.57
N LEU A 160 -15.84 34.58 21.42
CA LEU A 160 -16.83 33.54 21.08
C LEU A 160 -18.13 34.12 20.53
N ALA A 161 -18.58 35.27 21.06
CA ALA A 161 -19.81 35.94 20.64
C ALA A 161 -19.74 36.42 19.18
N GLU A 162 -18.60 36.92 18.75
CA GLU A 162 -18.37 37.39 17.37
C GLU A 162 -18.29 36.20 16.39
N LEU A 163 -17.54 35.17 16.76
CA LEU A 163 -17.42 33.98 15.90
C LEU A 163 -18.73 33.18 15.77
N CYS A 164 -19.55 33.16 16.82
CA CYS A 164 -20.88 32.47 16.76
C CYS A 164 -21.80 33.10 15.71
N GLY A 165 -21.77 34.44 15.56
CA GLY A 165 -22.66 35.18 14.67
C GLY A 165 -22.26 35.15 13.20
N ARG A 166 -21.11 34.62 12.85
CA ARG A 166 -20.66 34.53 11.44
C ARG A 166 -21.49 33.52 10.64
N ASP A 167 -21.74 33.82 9.37
CA ASP A 167 -22.36 32.86 8.45
C ASP A 167 -21.36 31.78 8.04
N PRO A 168 -21.59 30.49 8.36
CA PRO A 168 -20.68 29.42 8.05
C PRO A 168 -20.42 29.25 6.54
N LEU A 169 -21.36 29.60 5.68
CA LEU A 169 -21.20 29.50 4.23
C LEU A 169 -20.27 30.56 3.67
N SER A 170 -20.24 31.75 4.28
CA SER A 170 -19.34 32.84 3.86
C SER A 170 -17.86 32.55 4.17
N LEU A 171 -17.59 31.62 5.08
CA LEU A 171 -16.24 31.23 5.52
C LEU A 171 -15.64 30.08 4.71
N THR A 172 -16.43 29.45 3.85
CA THR A 172 -15.95 28.31 3.05
C THR A 172 -15.09 28.84 1.92
N PRO A 173 -13.78 28.46 1.82
CA PRO A 173 -12.97 28.84 0.68
C PRO A 173 -13.59 28.32 -0.62
N PRO A 174 -13.50 29.06 -1.73
CA PRO A 174 -14.14 28.70 -3.01
C PRO A 174 -13.66 27.35 -3.59
N ASN A 175 -12.55 26.85 -3.08
CA ASN A 175 -11.98 25.53 -3.42
C ASN A 175 -11.96 24.58 -2.23
N ALA A 176 -12.79 24.77 -1.20
CA ALA A 176 -12.90 23.78 -0.12
C ALA A 176 -13.23 22.43 -0.72
N PRO A 177 -12.45 21.37 -0.41
CA PRO A 177 -12.76 20.05 -0.90
C PRO A 177 -14.16 19.69 -0.37
N SER A 178 -15.09 19.49 -1.29
CA SER A 178 -16.36 18.88 -0.91
C SER A 178 -16.05 17.52 -0.25
N ALA A 179 -16.88 17.09 0.69
CA ALA A 179 -16.76 15.75 1.29
C ALA A 179 -16.64 14.63 0.25
N SER A 180 -17.08 14.88 -1.00
CA SER A 180 -16.87 14.01 -2.16
C SER A 180 -15.42 13.98 -2.67
N ALA A 181 -14.58 14.97 -2.35
CA ALA A 181 -13.17 14.94 -2.74
C ALA A 181 -12.34 13.97 -1.86
N PHE A 182 -12.83 13.66 -0.66
CA PHE A 182 -12.22 12.67 0.25
C PHE A 182 -12.85 11.27 0.15
N GLY A 183 -13.89 11.10 -0.68
CA GLY A 183 -14.61 9.84 -0.88
C GLY A 183 -14.80 9.53 -2.36
N ALA A 184 -14.03 8.57 -2.83
CA ALA A 184 -14.32 7.76 -4.02
C ALA A 184 -14.56 8.50 -5.34
N ASN A 185 -13.51 8.80 -6.08
CA ASN A 185 -13.55 8.58 -7.52
C ASN A 185 -13.61 7.05 -7.72
N GLN A 186 -14.81 6.48 -7.83
CA GLN A 186 -15.02 5.05 -8.09
C GLN A 186 -14.56 4.63 -9.50
N ASP A 187 -14.20 5.57 -10.38
CA ASP A 187 -13.83 5.31 -11.77
C ASP A 187 -12.36 5.67 -12.11
N GLY A 188 -11.55 6.08 -11.14
CA GLY A 188 -10.12 6.42 -11.34
C GLY A 188 -9.17 5.33 -10.83
N PRO A 189 -7.86 5.39 -11.20
CA PRO A 189 -6.86 4.49 -10.64
C PRO A 189 -6.75 4.66 -9.12
N GLU A 190 -6.45 3.58 -8.40
CA GLU A 190 -6.24 3.64 -6.95
C GLU A 190 -5.11 4.63 -6.60
N ARG A 191 -5.35 5.45 -5.60
CA ARG A 191 -4.43 6.49 -5.11
C ARG A 191 -3.68 5.96 -3.89
N VAL A 192 -2.40 5.69 -4.06
CA VAL A 192 -1.59 4.96 -3.08
C VAL A 192 -0.69 5.90 -2.31
N LEU A 193 -0.78 5.89 -0.97
CA LEU A 193 0.25 6.45 -0.10
C LEU A 193 1.27 5.35 0.25
N LEU A 194 2.54 5.64 0.02
CA LEU A 194 3.63 4.72 0.37
C LEU A 194 4.09 4.96 1.82
N LEU A 195 4.22 3.89 2.59
CA LEU A 195 4.75 3.92 3.94
C LEU A 195 6.04 3.08 3.99
N ALA A 196 7.19 3.74 4.04
CA ALA A 196 8.50 3.11 3.86
C ALA A 196 9.38 3.16 5.11
N LEU A 197 10.05 2.04 5.42
CA LEU A 197 11.12 1.95 6.41
C LEU A 197 12.46 1.97 5.68
N THR A 198 13.14 3.09 5.72
CA THR A 198 14.35 3.29 4.94
C THR A 198 15.61 3.16 5.79
N PRO A 199 16.73 2.68 5.19
CA PRO A 199 18.04 2.69 5.84
C PRO A 199 18.56 4.12 5.98
N GLY A 200 19.62 4.30 6.79
CA GLY A 200 20.26 5.60 6.98
C GLY A 200 20.92 6.18 5.73
N ASP A 201 21.34 5.33 4.80
CA ASP A 201 21.89 5.74 3.51
C ASP A 201 20.80 6.30 2.59
N ARG A 202 20.95 7.58 2.24
CA ARG A 202 19.99 8.32 1.41
C ARG A 202 19.86 7.75 -0.01
N GLY A 203 20.96 7.34 -0.64
CA GLY A 203 20.95 6.79 -1.99
C GLY A 203 20.19 5.45 -2.03
N ARG A 204 20.43 4.60 -1.04
CA ARG A 204 19.72 3.32 -0.90
C ARG A 204 18.23 3.53 -0.58
N ALA A 205 17.91 4.51 0.27
CA ALA A 205 16.54 4.86 0.60
C ALA A 205 15.75 5.31 -0.65
N GLN A 206 16.33 6.19 -1.48
CA GLN A 206 15.71 6.66 -2.71
C GLN A 206 15.44 5.51 -3.70
N ARG A 207 16.41 4.58 -3.87
CA ARG A 207 16.21 3.42 -4.74
C ARG A 207 15.11 2.50 -4.24
N LEU A 208 14.99 2.30 -2.91
CA LEU A 208 13.92 1.52 -2.30
C LEU A 208 12.54 2.10 -2.59
N ILE A 209 12.41 3.42 -2.44
CA ILE A 209 11.17 4.14 -2.71
C ILE A 209 10.84 4.07 -4.20
N ALA A 210 11.80 4.34 -5.08
CA ALA A 210 11.60 4.28 -6.54
C ALA A 210 11.18 2.87 -7.01
N GLU A 211 11.74 1.81 -6.42
CA GLU A 211 11.31 0.43 -6.70
C GLU A 211 9.87 0.19 -6.27
N LEU A 212 9.45 0.69 -5.10
CA LEU A 212 8.07 0.55 -4.60
C LEU A 212 7.08 1.37 -5.44
N GLU A 213 7.45 2.58 -5.88
CA GLU A 213 6.67 3.40 -6.82
C GLU A 213 6.50 2.68 -8.16
N GLY A 214 7.57 2.07 -8.68
CA GLY A 214 7.51 1.25 -9.90
C GLY A 214 6.59 0.02 -9.76
N LEU A 215 6.49 -0.59 -8.58
CA LEU A 215 5.51 -1.64 -8.30
C LEU A 215 4.08 -1.11 -8.34
N VAL A 216 3.81 0.03 -7.71
CA VAL A 216 2.50 0.68 -7.71
C VAL A 216 2.06 1.02 -9.15
N ASP A 217 2.95 1.62 -9.95
CA ASP A 217 2.67 1.91 -11.37
C ASP A 217 2.41 0.61 -12.17
N SER A 218 3.18 -0.43 -11.90
CA SER A 218 3.01 -1.74 -12.57
C SER A 218 1.68 -2.41 -12.21
N ALA A 219 1.13 -2.12 -11.03
CA ALA A 219 -0.20 -2.55 -10.60
C ALA A 219 -1.33 -1.70 -11.20
N GLY A 220 -1.03 -0.60 -11.92
CA GLY A 220 -2.02 0.30 -12.50
C GLY A 220 -2.58 1.32 -11.50
N ALA A 221 -1.93 1.51 -10.37
CA ALA A 221 -2.26 2.50 -9.35
C ALA A 221 -1.34 3.72 -9.44
N VAL A 222 -1.68 4.81 -8.75
CA VAL A 222 -0.90 6.07 -8.74
C VAL A 222 -0.36 6.33 -7.35
N SER A 223 0.98 6.46 -7.21
CA SER A 223 1.60 6.95 -5.99
C SER A 223 1.30 8.43 -5.80
N VAL A 224 0.62 8.78 -4.70
CA VAL A 224 0.25 10.17 -4.38
C VAL A 224 1.16 10.80 -3.33
N GLY A 225 1.97 10.02 -2.64
CA GLY A 225 2.94 10.50 -1.66
C GLY A 225 3.69 9.40 -0.96
N VAL A 226 4.72 9.76 -0.23
CA VAL A 226 5.59 8.84 0.52
C VAL A 226 5.78 9.36 1.94
N VAL A 227 5.51 8.50 2.91
CA VAL A 227 5.85 8.75 4.32
C VAL A 227 6.99 7.83 4.71
N GLU A 228 8.16 8.43 4.93
CA GLU A 228 9.40 7.74 5.22
C GLU A 228 9.70 7.74 6.73
N GLN A 229 10.08 6.60 7.26
CA GLN A 229 10.66 6.50 8.61
C GLN A 229 12.06 5.89 8.54
N ARG A 230 13.06 6.63 9.04
CA ARG A 230 14.43 6.14 9.23
C ARG A 230 14.57 5.56 10.63
N ARG A 231 14.57 4.26 10.75
CA ARG A 231 14.74 3.59 12.06
C ARG A 231 15.36 2.21 11.90
N SER A 232 16.26 1.86 12.83
CA SER A 232 16.82 0.51 12.97
C SER A 232 15.93 -0.41 13.80
N GLN A 233 15.19 0.13 14.77
CA GLN A 233 14.26 -0.64 15.61
C GLN A 233 12.83 -0.43 15.14
N VAL A 234 12.14 -1.52 14.82
CA VAL A 234 10.76 -1.54 14.39
C VAL A 234 9.81 -1.67 15.58
N ALA A 235 8.64 -1.03 15.50
CA ALA A 235 7.59 -1.21 16.50
C ALA A 235 6.92 -2.58 16.29
N PRO A 236 6.84 -3.48 17.30
CA PRO A 236 6.34 -4.84 17.08
C PRO A 236 4.91 -4.92 16.56
N GLN A 237 4.06 -3.95 16.93
CA GLN A 237 2.64 -3.97 16.59
C GLN A 237 2.29 -3.36 15.22
N THR A 238 3.14 -2.49 14.69
CA THR A 238 2.84 -1.69 13.48
C THR A 238 4.02 -1.56 12.53
N LEU A 239 5.21 -2.00 12.89
CA LEU A 239 6.52 -1.74 12.29
C LEU A 239 6.96 -0.27 12.39
N TRP A 240 6.07 0.69 12.18
CA TRP A 240 6.30 2.14 12.30
C TRP A 240 5.91 2.64 13.68
N GLY A 241 6.58 3.69 14.16
CA GLY A 241 6.20 4.35 15.41
C GLY A 241 4.83 5.03 15.31
N GLU A 242 4.09 5.11 16.43
CA GLU A 242 2.73 5.68 16.47
C GLU A 242 2.66 7.10 15.87
N GLY A 243 3.64 7.97 16.17
CA GLY A 243 3.69 9.31 15.61
C GLY A 243 3.82 9.32 14.08
N LYS A 244 4.58 8.37 13.50
CA LYS A 244 4.73 8.26 12.05
C LYS A 244 3.47 7.67 11.39
N VAL A 245 2.80 6.74 12.04
CA VAL A 245 1.50 6.22 11.58
C VAL A 245 0.44 7.34 11.62
N GLY A 246 0.44 8.18 12.67
CA GLY A 246 -0.44 9.36 12.73
C GLY A 246 -0.15 10.37 11.62
N GLU A 247 1.14 10.59 11.26
CA GLU A 247 1.53 11.41 10.11
C GLU A 247 1.03 10.81 8.79
N ALA A 248 1.19 9.51 8.62
CA ALA A 248 0.72 8.82 7.42
C ALA A 248 -0.82 8.89 7.29
N ALA A 249 -1.56 8.79 8.40
CA ALA A 249 -3.01 8.93 8.39
C ALA A 249 -3.44 10.35 7.95
N LEU A 250 -2.76 11.38 8.45
CA LEU A 250 -3.02 12.77 8.05
C LEU A 250 -2.68 13.00 6.58
N GLU A 251 -1.50 12.55 6.14
CA GLU A 251 -1.04 12.72 4.76
C GLU A 251 -1.92 11.95 3.77
N ALA A 252 -2.38 10.74 4.13
CA ALA A 252 -3.31 9.97 3.33
C ALA A 252 -4.63 10.73 3.10
N ARG A 253 -5.17 11.36 4.14
CA ARG A 253 -6.38 12.19 4.03
C ARG A 253 -6.11 13.43 3.15
N ARG A 254 -5.02 14.15 3.40
CA ARG A 254 -4.63 15.34 2.63
C ARG A 254 -4.50 15.04 1.14
N LEU A 255 -3.88 13.93 0.80
CA LEU A 255 -3.63 13.52 -0.58
C LEU A 255 -4.81 12.74 -1.21
N GLY A 256 -5.88 12.45 -0.46
CA GLY A 256 -7.00 11.65 -0.95
C GLY A 256 -6.57 10.22 -1.34
N ALA A 257 -5.68 9.62 -0.55
CA ALA A 257 -5.26 8.23 -0.77
C ALA A 257 -6.42 7.26 -0.48
N THR A 258 -6.55 6.23 -1.31
CA THR A 258 -7.55 5.17 -1.17
C THR A 258 -6.96 3.89 -0.59
N LEU A 259 -5.63 3.74 -0.69
CA LEU A 259 -4.87 2.59 -0.25
C LEU A 259 -3.53 3.05 0.34
N VAL A 260 -3.04 2.34 1.37
CA VAL A 260 -1.67 2.49 1.86
C VAL A 260 -0.88 1.25 1.50
N VAL A 261 0.30 1.43 0.90
CA VAL A 261 1.20 0.32 0.56
C VAL A 261 2.48 0.43 1.37
N THR A 262 2.92 -0.68 1.96
CA THR A 262 4.13 -0.75 2.77
C THR A 262 5.28 -1.45 2.03
N ASP A 263 6.51 -1.00 2.28
CA ASP A 263 7.74 -1.58 1.70
C ASP A 263 8.14 -2.91 2.35
N ARG A 264 7.48 -3.29 3.46
CA ARG A 264 7.76 -4.50 4.24
C ARG A 264 6.56 -5.41 4.25
N GLU A 265 6.82 -6.71 4.30
CA GLU A 265 5.80 -7.70 4.56
C GLU A 265 5.23 -7.53 5.97
N LEU A 266 3.92 -7.59 6.10
CA LEU A 266 3.19 -7.40 7.34
C LEU A 266 2.69 -8.72 7.89
N THR A 267 2.83 -8.92 9.20
CA THR A 267 2.06 -9.96 9.88
C THR A 267 0.56 -9.60 9.87
N PRO A 268 -0.34 -10.59 9.98
CA PRO A 268 -1.78 -10.33 10.04
C PRO A 268 -2.21 -9.37 11.16
N VAL A 269 -1.45 -9.32 12.25
CA VAL A 269 -1.70 -8.42 13.38
C VAL A 269 -1.29 -6.99 13.04
N GLN A 270 -0.11 -6.82 12.42
CA GLN A 270 0.41 -5.53 12.02
C GLN A 270 -0.48 -4.88 10.94
N ALA A 271 -0.90 -5.64 9.93
CA ALA A 271 -1.81 -5.14 8.90
C ALA A 271 -3.12 -4.61 9.52
N ARG A 272 -3.76 -5.39 10.39
CA ARG A 272 -4.99 -4.95 11.10
C ARG A 272 -4.79 -3.72 11.98
N ASN A 273 -3.65 -3.64 12.68
CA ASN A 273 -3.37 -2.48 13.53
C ASN A 273 -3.17 -1.23 12.69
N LEU A 274 -2.45 -1.34 11.56
CA LEU A 274 -2.28 -0.25 10.61
C LEU A 274 -3.61 0.16 9.97
N GLU A 275 -4.41 -0.78 9.44
CA GLU A 275 -5.74 -0.49 8.89
C GLU A 275 -6.63 0.26 9.89
N ARG A 276 -6.58 -0.12 11.17
CA ARG A 276 -7.34 0.56 12.23
C ARG A 276 -6.84 1.97 12.53
N LEU A 277 -5.52 2.19 12.49
CA LEU A 277 -4.91 3.48 12.83
C LEU A 277 -4.95 4.45 11.64
N LEU A 278 -4.77 3.95 10.43
CA LEU A 278 -4.80 4.73 9.20
C LEU A 278 -6.23 4.95 8.68
N ASP A 279 -7.15 4.06 9.09
CA ASP A 279 -8.54 4.03 8.61
C ASP A 279 -8.66 3.88 7.09
N LEU A 280 -7.71 3.20 6.49
CA LEU A 280 -7.62 2.86 5.07
C LEU A 280 -7.21 1.40 4.92
N PRO A 281 -7.54 0.76 3.81
CA PRO A 281 -6.97 -0.53 3.45
C PRO A 281 -5.43 -0.43 3.43
N VAL A 282 -4.77 -1.47 3.92
CA VAL A 282 -3.31 -1.57 3.91
C VAL A 282 -2.92 -2.82 3.16
N SER A 283 -2.13 -2.64 2.12
CA SER A 283 -1.48 -3.72 1.39
C SER A 283 0.03 -3.68 1.65
N ASP A 284 0.67 -4.82 1.64
CA ASP A 284 2.11 -4.85 1.71
C ASP A 284 2.74 -5.16 0.35
N ARG A 285 4.06 -5.06 0.28
CA ARG A 285 4.84 -5.35 -0.93
C ARG A 285 4.50 -6.72 -1.54
N SER A 286 4.29 -7.74 -0.72
CA SER A 286 4.00 -9.10 -1.17
C SER A 286 2.63 -9.21 -1.83
N GLU A 287 1.63 -8.58 -1.25
CA GLU A 287 0.27 -8.52 -1.82
C GLU A 287 0.26 -7.72 -3.13
N LEU A 288 0.97 -6.59 -3.18
CA LEU A 288 1.10 -5.78 -4.40
C LEU A 288 1.74 -6.58 -5.55
N ILE A 289 2.82 -7.33 -5.29
CA ILE A 289 3.46 -8.19 -6.29
C ILE A 289 2.49 -9.27 -6.77
N LEU A 290 1.72 -9.89 -5.87
CA LEU A 290 0.69 -10.87 -6.23
C LEU A 290 -0.39 -10.29 -7.12
N ASP A 291 -0.80 -9.06 -6.90
CA ASP A 291 -1.81 -8.38 -7.71
C ASP A 291 -1.26 -8.02 -9.11
N ILE A 292 0.00 -7.58 -9.22
CA ILE A 292 0.68 -7.40 -10.51
C ILE A 292 0.70 -8.72 -11.29
N PHE A 293 1.04 -9.82 -10.62
CA PHE A 293 1.07 -11.13 -11.25
C PHE A 293 -0.31 -11.61 -11.69
N ALA A 294 -1.36 -11.32 -10.91
CA ALA A 294 -2.73 -11.65 -11.29
C ALA A 294 -3.17 -10.94 -12.58
N GLN A 295 -2.73 -9.69 -12.76
CA GLN A 295 -3.00 -8.92 -13.98
C GLN A 295 -2.18 -9.42 -15.18
N ARG A 296 -0.95 -9.92 -14.97
CA ARG A 296 -0.02 -10.34 -16.02
C ARG A 296 -0.15 -11.80 -16.44
N ALA A 297 -0.81 -12.65 -15.65
CA ALA A 297 -0.98 -14.07 -15.94
C ALA A 297 -1.85 -14.29 -17.18
N ALA A 298 -1.22 -14.50 -18.33
CA ALA A 298 -1.89 -14.75 -19.59
C ALA A 298 -2.26 -16.24 -19.75
N SER A 299 -1.36 -17.16 -19.34
CA SER A 299 -1.59 -18.60 -19.45
C SER A 299 -2.57 -19.12 -18.38
N ALA A 300 -3.31 -20.19 -18.71
CA ALA A 300 -4.18 -20.86 -17.74
C ALA A 300 -3.39 -21.38 -16.52
N ALA A 301 -2.17 -21.83 -16.75
CA ALA A 301 -1.29 -22.31 -15.71
C ALA A 301 -0.78 -21.20 -14.82
N GLY A 302 -0.35 -20.06 -15.40
CA GLY A 302 0.05 -18.86 -14.64
C GLY A 302 -1.08 -18.35 -13.76
N ARG A 303 -2.32 -18.28 -14.28
CA ARG A 303 -3.49 -17.87 -13.48
C ARG A 303 -3.75 -18.79 -12.28
N LEU A 304 -3.68 -20.12 -12.46
CA LEU A 304 -3.87 -21.07 -11.37
C LEU A 304 -2.78 -20.95 -10.29
N GLN A 305 -1.54 -20.70 -10.70
CA GLN A 305 -0.42 -20.52 -9.78
C GLN A 305 -0.54 -19.21 -8.97
N VAL A 306 -0.90 -18.13 -9.64
CA VAL A 306 -1.12 -16.84 -8.97
C VAL A 306 -2.31 -16.93 -8.01
N GLU A 307 -3.43 -17.54 -8.41
CA GLU A 307 -4.57 -17.77 -7.52
C GLU A 307 -4.16 -18.59 -6.29
N LEU A 308 -3.38 -19.65 -6.48
CA LEU A 308 -2.86 -20.46 -5.39
C LEU A 308 -2.00 -19.63 -4.43
N ALA A 309 -1.09 -18.81 -4.95
CA ALA A 309 -0.24 -17.94 -4.14
C ALA A 309 -1.06 -16.90 -3.37
N GLN A 310 -2.01 -16.22 -4.02
CA GLN A 310 -2.90 -15.26 -3.38
C GLN A 310 -3.72 -15.88 -2.25
N LEU A 311 -4.29 -17.07 -2.46
CA LEU A 311 -5.08 -17.75 -1.44
C LEU A 311 -4.22 -18.19 -0.24
N ARG A 312 -3.00 -18.72 -0.50
CA ARG A 312 -2.04 -19.06 0.57
C ARG A 312 -1.63 -17.85 1.39
N TYR A 313 -1.42 -16.72 0.71
CA TYR A 313 -1.04 -15.47 1.36
C TYR A 313 -2.19 -14.87 2.18
N ARG A 314 -3.43 -14.94 1.67
CA ARG A 314 -4.62 -14.39 2.34
C ARG A 314 -5.16 -15.27 3.46
N LEU A 315 -4.97 -16.59 3.39
CA LEU A 315 -5.54 -17.55 4.36
C LEU A 315 -5.14 -17.24 5.83
N PRO A 316 -3.87 -16.96 6.18
CA PRO A 316 -3.49 -16.58 7.54
C PRO A 316 -4.08 -15.21 7.97
N ARG A 317 -4.34 -14.32 7.03
CA ARG A 317 -4.82 -12.95 7.25
C ARG A 317 -6.33 -12.85 7.51
N LEU A 318 -7.08 -13.89 7.16
CA LEU A 318 -8.52 -13.99 7.46
C LEU A 318 -8.82 -14.11 8.96
N THR A 319 -7.84 -14.48 9.79
CA THR A 319 -8.00 -14.67 11.24
C THR A 319 -8.18 -13.36 12.02
N GLY A 320 -8.95 -12.42 11.56
CA GLY A 320 -9.18 -11.18 12.31
C GLY A 320 -10.26 -10.26 11.80
N ARG A 321 -10.71 -10.45 10.58
CA ARG A 321 -11.83 -9.67 10.00
C ARG A 321 -13.21 -10.10 10.55
N GLY A 322 -13.30 -11.20 11.30
CA GLY A 322 -14.55 -11.74 11.82
C GLY A 322 -15.28 -10.89 12.88
N ARG A 323 -14.62 -9.89 13.47
CA ARG A 323 -15.28 -9.00 14.45
C ARG A 323 -16.08 -7.86 13.80
N SER A 324 -15.73 -7.43 12.61
CA SER A 324 -16.49 -6.40 11.89
C SER A 324 -17.69 -7.00 11.13
N LEU A 325 -17.55 -8.21 10.59
CA LEU A 325 -18.63 -8.92 9.88
C LEU A 325 -19.66 -9.55 10.83
N SER A 326 -19.27 -9.98 12.04
CA SER A 326 -20.21 -10.60 13.00
C SER A 326 -21.11 -9.58 13.71
N ARG A 327 -20.89 -8.28 13.58
CA ARG A 327 -21.76 -7.25 14.13
C ARG A 327 -23.04 -6.99 13.30
N GLN A 328 -23.11 -7.50 12.08
CA GLN A 328 -24.26 -7.29 11.21
C GLN A 328 -25.38 -8.36 11.34
N GLY A 329 -25.18 -9.42 12.11
CA GLY A 329 -26.19 -10.48 12.15
C GLY A 329 -26.15 -11.34 13.40
N GLY A 330 -26.51 -10.83 14.57
CA GLY A 330 -26.67 -11.72 15.70
C GLY A 330 -26.96 -11.02 17.02
N GLY A 331 -28.24 -11.03 17.46
CA GLY A 331 -28.63 -10.67 18.82
C GLY A 331 -28.01 -11.60 19.85
N ILE A 332 -27.90 -11.11 21.09
CA ILE A 332 -27.45 -11.85 22.27
C ILE A 332 -28.39 -13.07 22.43
N GLY A 333 -27.93 -14.28 22.16
CA GLY A 333 -28.72 -15.51 22.39
C GLY A 333 -28.57 -16.64 21.38
N THR A 334 -27.94 -16.44 20.22
CA THR A 334 -27.79 -17.48 19.18
C THR A 334 -26.37 -18.05 19.09
N ARG A 335 -25.76 -18.41 20.23
CA ARG A 335 -24.55 -19.27 20.26
C ARG A 335 -25.00 -20.73 20.35
N GLY A 336 -25.45 -21.26 19.21
CA GLY A 336 -25.49 -22.70 19.01
C GLY A 336 -24.12 -23.22 18.55
N PRO A 337 -23.87 -24.56 18.55
CA PRO A 337 -22.62 -25.17 18.10
C PRO A 337 -22.47 -25.13 16.56
N GLY A 338 -22.84 -24.01 15.93
CA GLY A 338 -22.66 -23.76 14.50
C GLY A 338 -21.34 -23.04 14.23
N GLU A 339 -20.64 -23.50 13.19
CA GLU A 339 -19.45 -22.83 12.69
C GLU A 339 -19.70 -21.35 12.42
N THR A 340 -18.75 -20.51 12.82
CA THR A 340 -18.77 -19.10 12.45
C THR A 340 -18.59 -18.97 10.92
N GLN A 341 -19.16 -17.95 10.30
CA GLN A 341 -19.01 -17.70 8.85
C GLN A 341 -17.53 -17.70 8.46
N LEU A 342 -16.66 -17.16 9.30
CA LEU A 342 -15.22 -17.12 9.12
C LEU A 342 -14.59 -18.53 9.00
N GLU A 343 -15.04 -19.48 9.80
CA GLU A 343 -14.54 -20.87 9.73
C GLU A 343 -15.00 -21.57 8.45
N LYS A 344 -16.22 -21.30 8.00
CA LYS A 344 -16.72 -21.79 6.72
C LYS A 344 -15.91 -21.24 5.56
N ASP A 345 -15.61 -19.94 5.58
CA ASP A 345 -14.81 -19.28 4.55
C ASP A 345 -13.37 -19.82 4.54
N ARG A 346 -12.75 -20.01 5.70
CA ARG A 346 -11.43 -20.65 5.82
C ARG A 346 -11.40 -22.06 5.24
N ARG A 347 -12.40 -22.89 5.54
CA ARG A 347 -12.49 -24.24 4.97
C ARG A 347 -12.72 -24.23 3.47
N ALA A 348 -13.53 -23.29 2.97
CA ALA A 348 -13.74 -23.13 1.54
C ALA A 348 -12.43 -22.78 0.82
N ILE A 349 -11.67 -21.83 1.37
CA ILE A 349 -10.36 -21.43 0.84
C ILE A 349 -9.34 -22.57 0.94
N ALA A 350 -9.27 -23.28 2.07
CA ALA A 350 -8.37 -24.41 2.23
C ALA A 350 -8.65 -25.52 1.18
N ARG A 351 -9.92 -25.87 0.96
CA ARG A 351 -10.33 -26.82 -0.10
C ARG A 351 -9.98 -26.29 -1.50
N ARG A 352 -10.10 -25.00 -1.75
CA ARG A 352 -9.70 -24.39 -3.02
C ARG A 352 -8.19 -24.49 -3.24
N ILE A 353 -7.39 -24.25 -2.21
CA ILE A 353 -5.93 -24.41 -2.22
C ILE A 353 -5.56 -25.87 -2.58
N GLU A 354 -6.13 -26.85 -1.91
CA GLU A 354 -5.86 -28.28 -2.19
C GLU A 354 -6.22 -28.68 -3.63
N ARG A 355 -7.33 -28.14 -4.13
CA ARG A 355 -7.74 -28.38 -5.52
C ARG A 355 -6.75 -27.75 -6.49
N LEU A 356 -6.39 -26.49 -6.29
CA LEU A 356 -5.43 -25.78 -7.14
C LEU A 356 -4.04 -26.44 -7.13
N GLN A 357 -3.58 -26.93 -5.98
CA GLN A 357 -2.32 -27.69 -5.88
C GLN A 357 -2.32 -28.92 -6.78
N ARG A 358 -3.42 -29.67 -6.80
CA ARG A 358 -3.56 -30.84 -7.69
C ARG A 358 -3.57 -30.44 -9.16
N GLU A 359 -4.32 -29.40 -9.53
CA GLU A 359 -4.40 -28.88 -10.90
C GLU A 359 -3.03 -28.38 -11.40
N VAL A 360 -2.29 -27.62 -10.58
CA VAL A 360 -0.93 -27.15 -10.88
C VAL A 360 0.05 -28.31 -11.02
N GLY A 361 -0.04 -29.33 -10.16
CA GLY A 361 0.79 -30.53 -10.26
C GLY A 361 0.60 -31.29 -11.57
N GLN A 362 -0.65 -31.49 -12.00
CA GLN A 362 -0.97 -32.17 -13.29
C GLN A 362 -0.44 -31.38 -14.49
N LEU A 363 -0.52 -30.02 -14.43
CA LEU A 363 0.05 -29.18 -15.49
C LEU A 363 1.59 -29.24 -15.51
N GLY A 364 2.24 -29.36 -14.37
CA GLY A 364 3.69 -29.58 -14.26
C GLY A 364 4.13 -30.87 -14.96
N GLU A 365 3.45 -32.00 -14.68
CA GLU A 365 3.72 -33.28 -15.34
C GLU A 365 3.50 -33.24 -16.86
N HIS A 366 2.47 -32.54 -17.31
CA HIS A 366 2.22 -32.38 -18.75
C HIS A 366 3.33 -31.55 -19.41
N ARG A 367 3.78 -30.46 -18.81
CA ARG A 367 4.92 -29.66 -19.30
C ARG A 367 6.21 -30.48 -19.32
N ALA A 368 6.50 -31.25 -18.27
CA ALA A 368 7.66 -32.13 -18.24
C ALA A 368 7.67 -33.14 -19.41
N ARG A 369 6.51 -33.68 -19.77
CA ARG A 369 6.37 -34.56 -20.95
C ARG A 369 6.66 -33.82 -22.26
N LEU A 370 6.11 -32.61 -22.44
CA LEU A 370 6.37 -31.79 -23.63
C LEU A 370 7.83 -31.37 -23.74
N ARG A 371 8.51 -31.12 -22.62
CA ARG A 371 9.95 -30.77 -22.61
C ARG A 371 10.81 -31.95 -23.04
N ARG A 372 10.48 -33.17 -22.63
CA ARG A 372 11.19 -34.40 -23.08
C ARG A 372 11.14 -34.58 -24.59
N SER A 373 10.08 -34.12 -25.26
CA SER A 373 9.97 -34.22 -26.73
C SER A 373 10.89 -33.20 -27.47
N ARG A 374 11.50 -32.23 -26.76
CA ARG A 374 12.46 -31.26 -27.32
C ARG A 374 13.91 -31.66 -27.08
N GLN A 375 14.18 -32.95 -26.83
CA GLN A 375 15.55 -33.45 -26.63
C GLN A 375 16.38 -33.25 -27.90
N GLY A 376 17.63 -32.77 -27.72
CA GLY A 376 18.58 -32.54 -28.82
C GLY A 376 18.82 -31.06 -29.18
N LEU A 377 18.08 -30.09 -28.54
CA LEU A 377 18.38 -28.70 -28.68
C LEU A 377 18.93 -28.13 -27.36
N ARG A 378 20.02 -27.39 -27.43
CA ARG A 378 20.56 -26.69 -26.24
C ARG A 378 19.55 -25.69 -25.70
N ARG A 379 19.39 -25.65 -24.38
CA ARG A 379 18.41 -24.80 -23.68
C ARG A 379 19.12 -23.81 -22.79
N LEU A 380 18.95 -22.53 -23.09
CA LEU A 380 19.46 -21.42 -22.30
C LEU A 380 18.29 -20.59 -21.72
N ALA A 381 18.46 -20.04 -20.51
CA ALA A 381 17.47 -19.18 -19.91
C ALA A 381 18.05 -17.79 -19.61
N LEU A 382 17.28 -16.75 -19.92
CA LEU A 382 17.54 -15.38 -19.51
C LEU A 382 16.98 -15.19 -18.09
N VAL A 383 17.84 -14.94 -17.16
CA VAL A 383 17.50 -14.66 -15.76
C VAL A 383 18.06 -13.29 -15.36
N GLY A 384 17.51 -12.65 -14.36
CA GLY A 384 17.99 -11.34 -13.93
C GLY A 384 16.92 -10.53 -13.26
N TYR A 385 17.29 -9.38 -12.75
CA TYR A 385 16.38 -8.49 -12.03
C TYR A 385 15.23 -8.00 -12.94
N THR A 386 14.13 -7.56 -12.35
CA THR A 386 13.04 -6.92 -13.11
C THR A 386 13.59 -5.71 -13.86
N ASN A 387 13.11 -5.48 -15.06
CA ASN A 387 13.54 -4.36 -15.93
C ASN A 387 15.02 -4.36 -16.36
N ALA A 388 15.79 -5.46 -16.18
CA ALA A 388 17.17 -5.56 -16.68
C ALA A 388 17.26 -5.69 -18.21
N GLY A 389 16.12 -5.79 -18.92
CA GLY A 389 16.07 -5.87 -20.38
C GLY A 389 16.12 -7.29 -20.96
N LYS A 390 15.71 -8.31 -20.19
CA LYS A 390 15.65 -9.72 -20.63
C LYS A 390 14.78 -9.92 -21.87
N SER A 391 13.54 -9.44 -21.84
CA SER A 391 12.59 -9.55 -22.96
C SER A 391 13.07 -8.75 -24.17
N SER A 392 13.66 -7.58 -23.97
CA SER A 392 14.29 -6.78 -25.03
C SER A 392 15.45 -7.53 -25.69
N LEU A 393 16.28 -8.22 -24.89
CA LEU A 393 17.38 -9.03 -25.37
C LEU A 393 16.88 -10.24 -26.19
N LEU A 394 15.84 -10.95 -25.70
CA LEU A 394 15.24 -12.05 -26.46
C LEU A 394 14.73 -11.57 -27.82
N ASN A 395 14.03 -10.42 -27.86
CA ASN A 395 13.52 -9.83 -29.10
C ASN A 395 14.67 -9.47 -30.06
N ALA A 396 15.73 -8.82 -29.56
CA ALA A 396 16.90 -8.41 -30.35
C ALA A 396 17.67 -9.61 -30.93
N LEU A 397 17.81 -10.68 -30.16
CA LEU A 397 18.50 -11.89 -30.61
C LEU A 397 17.70 -12.68 -31.63
N THR A 398 16.38 -12.71 -31.51
CA THR A 398 15.50 -13.51 -32.37
C THR A 398 15.00 -12.75 -33.61
N LYS A 399 15.32 -11.46 -33.75
CA LYS A 399 14.81 -10.60 -34.85
C LYS A 399 13.29 -10.74 -34.99
N ALA A 400 12.58 -10.77 -33.88
CA ALA A 400 11.14 -10.91 -33.88
C ALA A 400 10.48 -9.74 -34.61
N SER A 401 9.52 -10.04 -35.51
CA SER A 401 8.62 -9.01 -36.04
C SER A 401 7.77 -8.43 -34.92
N GLU A 402 7.32 -7.19 -35.04
CA GLU A 402 6.48 -6.53 -34.01
C GLU A 402 5.30 -7.39 -33.56
N ALA A 403 4.66 -8.09 -34.48
CA ALA A 403 3.54 -8.99 -34.19
C ALA A 403 3.90 -10.24 -33.36
N ARG A 404 5.18 -10.59 -33.24
CA ARG A 404 5.70 -11.73 -32.48
C ARG A 404 6.66 -11.32 -31.38
N ALA A 405 6.88 -10.03 -31.17
CA ALA A 405 7.73 -9.53 -30.10
C ALA A 405 7.13 -9.86 -28.73
N VAL A 406 7.99 -10.24 -27.79
CA VAL A 406 7.61 -10.35 -26.37
C VAL A 406 7.37 -8.93 -25.88
N LEU A 407 6.35 -8.74 -25.08
CA LEU A 407 6.03 -7.46 -24.47
C LEU A 407 7.25 -6.97 -23.67
N ALA A 408 7.90 -5.93 -24.14
CA ALA A 408 9.04 -5.28 -23.49
C ALA A 408 8.58 -3.89 -23.03
N GLU A 409 7.84 -3.85 -21.94
CA GLU A 409 7.41 -2.60 -21.29
C GLU A 409 8.45 -2.19 -20.25
N ASN A 410 8.56 -0.89 -20.02
CA ASN A 410 9.38 -0.34 -18.92
C ASN A 410 8.61 -0.45 -17.57
N LYS A 411 8.02 -1.62 -17.31
CA LYS A 411 7.26 -1.93 -16.10
C LYS A 411 7.85 -3.16 -15.41
N LEU A 412 7.77 -3.16 -14.09
CA LEU A 412 8.22 -4.30 -13.31
C LEU A 412 7.33 -5.52 -13.59
N PHE A 413 7.94 -6.69 -13.70
CA PHE A 413 7.25 -7.95 -14.02
C PHE A 413 6.45 -7.94 -15.34
N ALA A 414 7.02 -7.33 -16.39
CA ALA A 414 6.41 -7.33 -17.72
C ALA A 414 6.19 -8.76 -18.25
N THR A 415 7.08 -9.71 -17.93
CA THR A 415 6.99 -11.12 -18.31
C THR A 415 6.71 -11.97 -17.06
N LEU A 416 5.57 -12.65 -17.03
CA LEU A 416 5.23 -13.67 -16.02
C LEU A 416 5.29 -15.08 -16.59
N ASP A 417 4.71 -15.30 -17.75
CA ASP A 417 4.74 -16.59 -18.43
C ASP A 417 6.04 -16.74 -19.23
N PRO A 418 6.85 -17.79 -19.02
CA PRO A 418 8.08 -17.99 -19.76
C PRO A 418 7.84 -18.07 -21.27
N THR A 419 8.62 -17.33 -22.03
CA THR A 419 8.55 -17.34 -23.49
C THR A 419 9.82 -17.93 -24.08
N THR A 420 9.70 -19.12 -24.71
CA THR A 420 10.81 -19.80 -25.36
C THR A 420 10.84 -19.50 -26.85
N ARG A 421 12.00 -19.12 -27.36
CA ARG A 421 12.23 -18.90 -28.80
C ARG A 421 13.45 -19.66 -29.28
N ARG A 422 13.40 -20.06 -30.52
CA ARG A 422 14.52 -20.67 -31.21
C ARG A 422 15.42 -19.56 -31.76
N LEU A 423 16.69 -19.61 -31.35
CA LEU A 423 17.73 -18.74 -31.88
C LEU A 423 18.41 -19.46 -33.05
N GLU A 424 18.36 -18.86 -34.23
CA GLU A 424 18.95 -19.39 -35.43
C GLU A 424 20.47 -19.18 -35.39
N LEU A 425 21.17 -20.22 -34.96
CA LEU A 425 22.61 -20.38 -34.96
C LEU A 425 22.95 -21.63 -35.80
N PRO A 426 24.20 -21.90 -36.17
CA PRO A 426 24.59 -23.15 -36.87
C PRO A 426 24.04 -24.40 -36.13
N GLU A 427 24.16 -24.43 -34.82
CA GLU A 427 23.42 -25.33 -33.94
C GLU A 427 22.30 -24.53 -33.24
N PRO A 428 21.04 -24.81 -33.53
CA PRO A 428 19.95 -24.02 -32.98
C PRO A 428 19.85 -24.17 -31.47
N VAL A 429 19.61 -23.05 -30.79
CA VAL A 429 19.49 -22.94 -29.34
C VAL A 429 18.09 -22.47 -28.98
N LEU A 430 17.50 -23.07 -27.97
CA LEU A 430 16.26 -22.56 -27.36
C LEU A 430 16.64 -21.55 -26.27
N LEU A 431 16.17 -20.33 -26.43
CA LEU A 431 16.36 -19.25 -25.45
C LEU A 431 15.03 -18.90 -24.82
N THR A 432 14.97 -19.00 -23.50
CA THR A 432 13.74 -18.74 -22.72
C THR A 432 13.89 -17.46 -21.92
N ASP A 433 12.96 -16.51 -22.11
CA ASP A 433 12.78 -15.36 -21.22
C ASP A 433 11.99 -15.79 -19.98
N THR A 434 12.47 -15.43 -18.81
CA THR A 434 11.88 -15.83 -17.52
C THR A 434 11.40 -14.63 -16.73
N VAL A 435 10.63 -14.90 -15.67
CA VAL A 435 10.17 -13.90 -14.72
C VAL A 435 11.37 -13.14 -14.15
N GLY A 436 11.28 -11.82 -14.06
CA GLY A 436 12.29 -11.01 -13.39
C GLY A 436 12.30 -11.22 -11.89
N PHE A 437 13.49 -11.31 -11.31
CA PHE A 437 13.65 -11.29 -9.86
C PHE A 437 13.54 -9.88 -9.30
N ILE A 438 13.19 -9.79 -8.05
CA ILE A 438 13.16 -8.54 -7.27
C ILE A 438 13.70 -8.88 -5.88
N ARG A 439 14.16 -7.87 -5.15
CA ARG A 439 14.62 -8.06 -3.78
C ARG A 439 13.47 -8.53 -2.89
N ASP A 440 13.80 -9.31 -1.86
CA ASP A 440 12.87 -9.77 -0.83
C ASP A 440 11.60 -10.44 -1.42
N LEU A 441 11.79 -11.31 -2.45
CA LEU A 441 10.70 -12.15 -2.96
C LEU A 441 10.18 -13.07 -1.85
N PRO A 442 8.89 -12.99 -1.49
CA PRO A 442 8.33 -13.82 -0.44
C PRO A 442 8.45 -15.32 -0.74
N PRO A 443 8.79 -16.18 0.23
CA PRO A 443 8.88 -17.62 0.04
C PRO A 443 7.63 -18.26 -0.58
N PRO A 444 6.38 -17.87 -0.20
CA PRO A 444 5.17 -18.39 -0.84
C PRO A 444 5.09 -18.06 -2.34
N LEU A 445 5.65 -16.93 -2.77
CA LEU A 445 5.74 -16.58 -4.19
C LEU A 445 6.76 -17.43 -4.93
N LEU A 446 7.95 -17.62 -4.36
CA LEU A 446 8.97 -18.49 -4.94
C LEU A 446 8.43 -19.91 -5.13
N GLU A 447 7.70 -20.44 -4.16
CA GLU A 447 7.07 -21.76 -4.26
C GLU A 447 6.00 -21.82 -5.35
N ALA A 448 5.14 -20.80 -5.44
CA ALA A 448 4.10 -20.72 -6.46
C ALA A 448 4.70 -20.60 -7.87
N PHE A 449 5.81 -19.86 -8.01
CA PHE A 449 6.52 -19.69 -9.29
C PHE A 449 7.57 -20.76 -9.58
N ARG A 450 7.75 -21.74 -8.69
CA ARG A 450 8.72 -22.83 -8.92
C ARG A 450 8.53 -23.48 -10.29
N SER A 451 7.30 -23.67 -10.74
CA SER A 451 7.02 -24.26 -12.03
C SER A 451 7.25 -23.33 -13.24
N THR A 452 7.20 -22.01 -13.06
CA THR A 452 7.67 -21.03 -14.06
C THR A 452 9.20 -20.94 -14.07
N LEU A 453 9.82 -21.19 -12.92
CA LEU A 453 11.26 -21.26 -12.78
C LEU A 453 11.85 -22.64 -13.18
N GLU A 454 11.01 -23.67 -13.41
CA GLU A 454 11.45 -24.98 -13.91
C GLU A 454 12.27 -24.85 -15.22
N GLU A 455 11.87 -23.94 -16.12
CA GLU A 455 12.63 -23.66 -17.34
C GLU A 455 14.04 -23.12 -17.03
N THR A 456 14.22 -22.39 -15.94
CA THR A 456 15.51 -21.93 -15.44
C THR A 456 16.32 -23.07 -14.84
N LEU A 457 15.68 -23.93 -14.05
CA LEU A 457 16.33 -25.06 -13.37
C LEU A 457 16.76 -26.17 -14.32
N GLU A 458 16.04 -26.34 -15.43
CA GLU A 458 16.30 -27.35 -16.46
C GLU A 458 17.15 -26.80 -17.63
N ALA A 459 17.49 -25.51 -17.61
CA ALA A 459 18.37 -24.92 -18.61
C ALA A 459 19.80 -25.46 -18.47
N GLU A 460 20.48 -25.65 -19.60
CA GLU A 460 21.88 -26.08 -19.65
C GLU A 460 22.84 -24.92 -19.37
N GLY A 461 22.35 -23.67 -19.45
CA GLY A 461 23.10 -22.47 -19.10
C GLY A 461 22.19 -21.29 -18.80
N LEU A 462 22.64 -20.40 -17.90
CA LEU A 462 21.91 -19.24 -17.43
C LEU A 462 22.63 -17.95 -17.84
N LEU A 463 21.94 -17.10 -18.60
CA LEU A 463 22.38 -15.77 -18.95
C LEU A 463 21.84 -14.79 -17.92
N VAL A 464 22.68 -14.37 -16.96
CA VAL A 464 22.29 -13.43 -15.90
C VAL A 464 22.38 -12.01 -16.43
N VAL A 465 21.25 -11.42 -16.76
CA VAL A 465 21.16 -10.08 -17.35
C VAL A 465 21.08 -9.04 -16.23
N VAL A 466 21.97 -8.04 -16.29
CA VAL A 466 21.98 -6.87 -15.40
C VAL A 466 21.92 -5.59 -16.20
N ASP A 467 21.35 -4.54 -15.62
CA ASP A 467 21.33 -3.19 -16.16
C ASP A 467 22.54 -2.41 -15.63
N LEU A 468 23.55 -2.14 -16.46
CA LEU A 468 24.73 -1.35 -16.06
C LEU A 468 24.42 0.13 -15.82
N ALA A 469 23.30 0.64 -16.31
CA ALA A 469 22.88 2.01 -16.04
C ALA A 469 22.34 2.19 -14.61
N ASP A 470 21.97 1.10 -13.92
CA ASP A 470 21.58 1.14 -12.52
C ASP A 470 22.81 0.97 -11.60
N PRO A 471 23.17 1.96 -10.77
CA PRO A 471 24.30 1.85 -9.84
C PRO A 471 24.22 0.65 -8.86
N ALA A 472 23.03 0.10 -8.65
CA ALA A 472 22.79 -1.06 -7.78
C ALA A 472 22.95 -2.42 -8.50
N TRP A 473 23.40 -2.44 -9.75
CA TRP A 473 23.57 -3.69 -10.50
C TRP A 473 24.40 -4.76 -9.77
N PRO A 474 25.46 -4.44 -8.99
CA PRO A 474 26.18 -5.47 -8.24
C PRO A 474 25.34 -6.12 -7.13
N GLU A 475 24.51 -5.33 -6.43
CA GLU A 475 23.59 -5.83 -5.42
C GLU A 475 22.49 -6.69 -6.07
N GLN A 476 21.98 -6.27 -7.22
CA GLN A 476 20.98 -7.01 -7.99
C GLN A 476 21.56 -8.34 -8.51
N TRP A 477 22.77 -8.33 -9.06
CA TRP A 477 23.47 -9.53 -9.50
C TRP A 477 23.67 -10.52 -8.35
N HIS A 478 24.12 -10.04 -7.19
CA HIS A 478 24.25 -10.86 -5.99
C HIS A 478 22.90 -11.46 -5.58
N THR A 479 21.84 -10.65 -5.54
CA THR A 479 20.48 -11.11 -5.20
C THR A 479 20.00 -12.21 -6.15
N VAL A 480 20.18 -12.04 -7.45
CA VAL A 480 19.81 -13.04 -8.46
C VAL A 480 20.55 -14.36 -8.22
N ASN A 481 21.87 -14.31 -7.99
CA ASN A 481 22.66 -15.50 -7.73
C ASN A 481 22.20 -16.20 -6.43
N THR A 482 21.96 -15.46 -5.36
CA THR A 482 21.46 -16.01 -4.08
C THR A 482 20.12 -16.72 -4.28
N ILE A 483 19.21 -16.14 -5.06
CA ILE A 483 17.91 -16.78 -5.36
C ILE A 483 18.13 -18.06 -6.19
N LEU A 484 18.95 -18.02 -7.23
CA LEU A 484 19.26 -19.20 -8.06
C LEU A 484 19.89 -20.34 -7.23
N ASP A 485 20.79 -20.00 -6.31
CA ASP A 485 21.39 -20.98 -5.38
C ASP A 485 20.34 -21.58 -4.45
N SER A 486 19.44 -20.77 -3.91
CA SER A 486 18.35 -21.23 -3.05
C SER A 486 17.36 -22.16 -3.77
N LEU A 487 17.21 -21.97 -5.09
CA LEU A 487 16.39 -22.83 -5.95
C LEU A 487 17.09 -24.12 -6.40
N GLY A 488 18.40 -24.23 -6.14
CA GLY A 488 19.22 -25.39 -6.54
C GLY A 488 19.61 -25.37 -8.02
N ALA A 489 19.71 -24.21 -8.66
CA ALA A 489 20.15 -24.09 -10.06
C ALA A 489 21.66 -24.35 -10.17
N THR A 490 22.03 -25.46 -10.83
CA THR A 490 23.43 -25.91 -11.00
C THR A 490 24.05 -25.53 -12.34
N ALA A 491 23.25 -25.08 -13.31
CA ALA A 491 23.72 -24.70 -14.63
C ALA A 491 24.77 -23.57 -14.59
N PRO A 492 25.80 -23.60 -15.48
CA PRO A 492 26.79 -22.53 -15.57
C PRO A 492 26.13 -21.19 -15.87
N ARG A 493 26.66 -20.12 -15.24
CA ARG A 493 26.11 -18.76 -15.32
C ARG A 493 27.07 -17.85 -16.06
N ARG A 494 26.54 -17.03 -16.96
CA ARG A 494 27.28 -15.97 -17.63
C ARG A 494 26.61 -14.63 -17.38
N LEU A 495 27.39 -13.64 -16.93
CA LEU A 495 26.90 -12.27 -16.76
C LEU A 495 26.73 -11.58 -18.12
N ILE A 496 25.56 -11.03 -18.38
CA ILE A 496 25.25 -10.20 -19.53
C ILE A 496 25.00 -8.78 -19.02
N ALA A 497 25.99 -7.93 -19.23
CA ALA A 497 25.96 -6.52 -18.84
C ALA A 497 25.25 -5.72 -19.94
N ASN A 498 23.99 -5.43 -19.74
CA ASN A 498 23.12 -4.73 -20.70
C ASN A 498 23.13 -3.21 -20.48
N GLN A 499 22.60 -2.46 -21.44
CA GLN A 499 22.47 -1.00 -21.45
C GLN A 499 23.81 -0.24 -21.38
N ILE A 500 24.85 -0.77 -22.02
CA ILE A 500 26.17 -0.10 -22.08
C ILE A 500 26.14 1.26 -22.77
N ASP A 501 25.13 1.52 -23.59
CA ASP A 501 24.87 2.81 -24.25
C ASP A 501 24.42 3.91 -23.28
N ARG A 502 23.97 3.54 -22.08
CA ARG A 502 23.42 4.44 -21.06
C ARG A 502 24.19 4.39 -19.74
N CYS A 503 25.14 3.48 -19.60
CA CYS A 503 25.85 3.30 -18.33
C CYS A 503 26.80 4.46 -18.03
N PRO A 504 27.00 4.83 -16.76
CA PRO A 504 27.99 5.81 -16.35
C PRO A 504 29.42 5.40 -16.73
N ALA A 505 30.30 6.38 -16.94
CA ALA A 505 31.72 6.13 -17.22
C ALA A 505 32.34 5.31 -16.06
N GLY A 506 33.17 4.31 -16.42
CA GLY A 506 33.84 3.43 -15.47
C GLY A 506 33.05 2.20 -15.02
N GLU A 507 31.73 2.12 -15.25
CA GLU A 507 30.93 0.95 -14.83
C GLU A 507 31.25 -0.29 -15.67
N VAL A 508 31.64 -0.14 -16.92
CA VAL A 508 32.11 -1.24 -17.77
C VAL A 508 33.40 -1.86 -17.21
N GLU A 509 34.38 -1.04 -16.81
CA GLU A 509 35.64 -1.48 -16.19
C GLU A 509 35.37 -2.15 -14.84
N ARG A 510 34.47 -1.58 -14.04
CA ARG A 510 34.04 -2.18 -12.77
C ARG A 510 33.40 -3.55 -12.98
N ALA A 511 32.54 -3.69 -13.96
CA ALA A 511 31.90 -4.96 -14.28
C ALA A 511 32.93 -5.99 -14.81
N ARG A 512 33.92 -5.58 -15.61
CA ARG A 512 35.00 -6.47 -16.02
C ARG A 512 35.86 -6.94 -14.86
N ALA A 513 36.12 -6.08 -13.89
CA ALA A 513 36.88 -6.45 -12.69
C ALA A 513 36.15 -7.47 -11.83
N LEU A 514 34.82 -7.33 -11.69
CA LEU A 514 33.98 -8.24 -10.89
C LEU A 514 33.68 -9.56 -11.62
N ALA A 515 33.49 -9.51 -12.93
CA ALA A 515 33.15 -10.67 -13.76
C ALA A 515 33.94 -10.60 -15.09
N PRO A 516 35.18 -11.11 -15.15
CA PRO A 516 36.03 -11.04 -16.34
C PRO A 516 35.40 -11.68 -17.59
N THR A 517 34.53 -12.65 -17.42
CA THR A 517 33.82 -13.35 -18.51
C THR A 517 32.52 -12.69 -18.90
N ALA A 518 32.19 -11.50 -18.37
CA ALA A 518 30.92 -10.80 -18.68
C ALA A 518 30.90 -10.37 -20.16
N LEU A 519 29.70 -10.42 -20.74
CA LEU A 519 29.43 -9.95 -22.09
C LEU A 519 28.69 -8.61 -22.02
N PHE A 520 29.22 -7.63 -22.74
CA PHE A 520 28.75 -6.25 -22.71
C PHE A 520 27.87 -5.96 -23.92
N ILE A 521 26.62 -5.57 -23.70
CA ILE A 521 25.65 -5.38 -24.77
C ILE A 521 24.75 -4.15 -24.53
N SER A 522 24.12 -3.69 -25.61
CA SER A 522 22.87 -2.94 -25.53
C SER A 522 21.84 -3.64 -26.41
N ALA A 523 20.79 -4.15 -25.79
CA ALA A 523 19.71 -4.82 -26.50
C ALA A 523 18.93 -3.84 -27.39
N THR A 524 18.75 -2.59 -26.93
CA THR A 524 18.02 -1.52 -27.65
C THR A 524 18.85 -0.91 -28.78
N ALA A 525 20.13 -0.60 -28.53
CA ALA A 525 21.04 -0.06 -29.53
C ALA A 525 21.69 -1.14 -30.42
N CYS A 526 21.35 -2.42 -30.21
CA CYS A 526 21.92 -3.57 -30.94
C CYS A 526 23.45 -3.68 -30.85
N LEU A 527 24.08 -3.16 -29.79
CA LEU A 527 25.53 -3.23 -29.58
C LEU A 527 25.90 -4.57 -28.94
N GLY A 528 27.06 -5.14 -29.33
CA GLY A 528 27.62 -6.36 -28.77
C GLY A 528 26.85 -7.66 -29.07
N LEU A 529 25.69 -7.60 -29.74
CA LEU A 529 24.85 -8.77 -30.02
C LEU A 529 25.49 -9.80 -30.93
N GLN A 530 26.36 -9.38 -31.86
CA GLN A 530 27.10 -10.33 -32.72
C GLN A 530 28.08 -11.13 -31.91
N HIS A 531 28.82 -10.48 -31.01
CA HIS A 531 29.75 -11.13 -30.11
C HIS A 531 29.03 -12.10 -29.18
N LEU A 532 27.90 -11.67 -28.58
CA LEU A 532 27.05 -12.57 -27.78
C LEU A 532 26.62 -13.81 -28.59
N ARG A 533 26.19 -13.64 -29.85
CA ARG A 533 25.79 -14.77 -30.72
C ARG A 533 26.97 -15.71 -31.00
N GLN A 534 28.19 -15.23 -31.12
CA GLN A 534 29.39 -16.04 -31.29
C GLN A 534 29.69 -16.86 -30.04
N GLU A 535 29.64 -16.24 -28.87
CA GLU A 535 29.84 -16.91 -27.59
C GLU A 535 28.79 -17.99 -27.32
N LEU A 536 27.52 -17.74 -27.68
CA LEU A 536 26.43 -18.70 -27.51
C LEU A 536 26.53 -19.95 -28.42
N ARG A 537 27.42 -19.96 -29.42
CA ARG A 537 27.61 -21.14 -30.29
C ARG A 537 28.28 -22.31 -29.56
N SER A 538 29.22 -22.01 -28.67
CA SER A 538 29.99 -23.01 -27.93
C SER A 538 29.59 -23.13 -26.46
N TRP A 539 28.91 -22.13 -25.91
CA TRP A 539 28.53 -22.08 -24.50
C TRP A 539 27.13 -22.65 -24.27
N PRO A 540 26.85 -23.39 -23.17
CA PRO A 540 27.85 -23.72 -22.14
C PRO A 540 28.72 -24.92 -22.56
N GLU A 541 30.02 -24.70 -22.53
CA GLU A 541 30.95 -25.81 -22.48
C GLU A 541 30.98 -26.35 -21.06
N SER A 542 31.16 -27.66 -20.89
CA SER A 542 31.29 -28.29 -19.56
C SER A 542 32.33 -27.50 -18.76
N ALA A 543 31.88 -26.83 -17.69
CA ALA A 543 32.83 -26.14 -16.82
C ALA A 543 33.87 -27.16 -16.35
N PRO A 544 35.19 -26.86 -16.40
CA PRO A 544 36.16 -27.71 -15.75
C PRO A 544 35.75 -27.79 -14.28
N GLU A 545 35.62 -29.00 -13.76
CA GLU A 545 35.37 -29.27 -12.34
C GLU A 545 36.32 -28.38 -11.51
N ASN A 546 35.79 -27.57 -10.64
CA ASN A 546 36.54 -26.71 -9.73
C ASN A 546 37.47 -27.59 -8.87
N GLU A 547 38.71 -27.74 -9.31
CA GLU A 547 39.85 -28.11 -8.46
C GLU A 547 40.12 -26.96 -7.49
N ASN A 548 39.30 -26.77 -6.48
CA ASN A 548 39.64 -25.94 -5.33
C ASN A 548 38.75 -26.27 -4.11
N THR A 549 38.82 -27.54 -3.70
CA THR A 549 38.47 -27.93 -2.32
C THR A 549 39.57 -28.83 -1.79
N THR A 550 40.78 -28.29 -1.68
CA THR A 550 41.79 -28.90 -0.82
C THR A 550 42.82 -27.84 -0.48
N SER A 551 42.65 -27.15 0.61
CA SER A 551 43.70 -26.69 1.52
C SER A 551 43.24 -25.53 2.38
N ALA A 552 42.74 -25.82 3.55
CA ALA A 552 43.04 -25.08 4.77
C ALA A 552 42.70 -25.97 5.94
N ARG A 553 43.75 -26.56 6.47
CA ARG A 553 43.79 -27.03 7.86
C ARG A 553 43.78 -25.85 8.81
#